data_f21976acad78de02487a34817f683ed4
#
_entry.id   f21976acad78de02487a34817f683ed4
#
_cell.length_a   1.000
_cell.length_b   1.000
_cell.length_c   1.000
_cell.angle_alpha   90.00
_cell.angle_beta   90.00
_cell.angle_gamma   90.00
#
_symmetry.space_group_name_H-M   'P 1'
#
loop_
_entity.id
_entity.type
_entity.pdbx_description
1 polymer ?
#
loop_
_entity_poly.entity_id
_entity_poly.type
_entity_poly.pdbx_seq_one_letter_code
_entity_poly.pdbx_strand_id
1 'polypeptide(L)'
;MTRSGFAAIIGRPNVGKSTLLNQVVGTKVSITAASPNTTRQAIRGMLTEGDTQIIFVDTPGIHRPRTTLGGRLNDTARAAADGVDVILAIIEAGSAIGPGDRNVLATMLRNARGRQAPLPVVVVNKMDKSGREAVVAQLVAATRAVEEIADELNLGDVIERVEYFPVSAKTGEGTAELIA
;
A
#
# COMPACT_ATOMS: atom_id res chain seq x y z
N MET A 1 23.91 2.48 -11.98
CA MET A 1 23.76 1.83 -10.63
C MET A 1 22.33 1.35 -10.53
N THR A 2 22.14 0.03 -10.42
CA THR A 2 20.80 -0.55 -10.26
C THR A 2 20.26 -0.21 -8.87
N ARG A 3 19.06 0.37 -8.81
CA ARG A 3 18.33 0.62 -7.56
C ARG A 3 17.31 -0.50 -7.38
N SER A 4 17.14 -1.00 -6.17
CA SER A 4 16.09 -1.97 -5.87
C SER A 4 15.43 -1.66 -4.54
N GLY A 5 14.11 -1.88 -4.48
CA GLY A 5 13.33 -1.67 -3.28
C GLY A 5 12.16 -2.64 -3.16
N PHE A 6 11.67 -2.81 -1.95
CA PHE A 6 10.53 -3.66 -1.62
C PHE A 6 9.29 -2.82 -1.37
N ALA A 7 8.18 -3.19 -1.99
CA ALA A 7 6.89 -2.53 -1.84
C ALA A 7 5.82 -3.50 -1.30
N ALA A 8 5.13 -3.09 -0.24
CA ALA A 8 4.00 -3.82 0.30
C ALA A 8 2.68 -3.20 -0.15
N ILE A 9 1.71 -4.02 -0.54
CA ILE A 9 0.37 -3.55 -0.93
C ILE A 9 -0.64 -4.01 0.12
N ILE A 10 -1.31 -3.04 0.75
CA ILE A 10 -2.36 -3.27 1.75
C ILE A 10 -3.68 -2.63 1.32
N GLY A 11 -4.79 -3.14 1.80
CA GLY A 11 -6.12 -2.62 1.47
C GLY A 11 -7.20 -3.65 1.75
N ARG A 12 -8.45 -3.21 1.83
CA ARG A 12 -9.62 -4.09 2.01
C ARG A 12 -9.74 -5.12 0.87
N PRO A 13 -10.51 -6.20 1.06
CA PRO A 13 -10.92 -7.06 -0.05
C PRO A 13 -11.58 -6.24 -1.18
N ASN A 14 -11.32 -6.61 -2.43
CA ASN A 14 -11.94 -6.06 -3.64
C ASN A 14 -11.63 -4.59 -3.98
N VAL A 15 -10.71 -3.90 -3.29
CA VAL A 15 -10.26 -2.55 -3.64
C VAL A 15 -9.37 -2.51 -4.89
N GLY A 16 -8.94 -3.68 -5.40
CA GLY A 16 -8.17 -3.79 -6.64
C GLY A 16 -6.67 -4.04 -6.47
N LYS A 17 -6.21 -4.55 -5.30
CA LYS A 17 -4.79 -4.85 -5.04
C LYS A 17 -4.14 -5.73 -6.12
N SER A 18 -4.75 -6.89 -6.40
CA SER A 18 -4.23 -7.82 -7.42
C SER A 18 -4.32 -7.25 -8.83
N THR A 19 -5.34 -6.44 -9.11
CA THR A 19 -5.48 -5.75 -10.40
C THR A 19 -4.38 -4.73 -10.59
N LEU A 20 -4.08 -3.91 -9.55
CA LEU A 20 -2.99 -2.94 -9.59
C LEU A 20 -1.64 -3.63 -9.77
N LEU A 21 -1.40 -4.69 -8.99
CA LEU A 21 -0.17 -5.45 -9.10
C LEU A 21 0.02 -6.01 -10.52
N ASN A 22 -1.03 -6.63 -11.10
CA ASN A 22 -0.98 -7.16 -12.45
C ASN A 22 -0.79 -6.06 -13.50
N GLN A 23 -1.40 -4.89 -13.31
CA GLN A 23 -1.25 -3.74 -14.21
C GLN A 23 0.18 -3.19 -14.20
N VAL A 24 0.74 -3.02 -13.00
CA VAL A 24 2.08 -2.45 -12.79
C VAL A 24 3.17 -3.41 -13.24
N VAL A 25 3.05 -4.68 -12.87
CA VAL A 25 4.05 -5.70 -13.19
C VAL A 25 3.96 -6.13 -14.66
N GLY A 26 2.78 -6.00 -15.30
CA GLY A 26 2.54 -6.30 -16.72
C GLY A 26 2.81 -7.74 -17.09
N THR A 27 2.85 -8.01 -18.41
CA THR A 27 3.17 -9.34 -18.97
C THR A 27 4.65 -9.73 -18.89
N LYS A 28 5.49 -8.92 -18.26
CA LYS A 28 6.94 -9.17 -18.11
C LYS A 28 7.31 -9.83 -16.77
N VAL A 29 6.37 -10.51 -16.14
CA VAL A 29 6.65 -11.18 -14.87
C VAL A 29 7.43 -12.45 -15.08
N SER A 30 8.66 -12.48 -14.62
CA SER A 30 9.24 -13.71 -14.12
C SER A 30 8.55 -14.07 -12.81
N ILE A 31 7.64 -15.02 -12.83
CA ILE A 31 7.14 -15.65 -11.60
C ILE A 31 8.32 -16.41 -11.01
N THR A 32 9.04 -15.80 -10.12
CA THR A 32 10.03 -16.53 -9.33
C THR A 32 9.29 -17.19 -8.18
N ALA A 33 9.22 -18.51 -8.28
CA ALA A 33 8.71 -19.39 -7.24
C ALA A 33 9.34 -19.03 -5.88
N ALA A 34 8.51 -19.10 -4.83
CA ALA A 34 8.96 -19.03 -3.46
C ALA A 34 10.15 -19.98 -3.25
N SER A 35 11.32 -19.41 -3.00
CA SER A 35 12.44 -20.19 -2.50
C SER A 35 12.19 -20.46 -1.03
N PRO A 36 12.17 -21.73 -0.56
CA PRO A 36 11.65 -22.06 0.77
C PRO A 36 12.51 -21.61 1.95
N ASN A 37 13.69 -21.03 1.74
CA ASN A 37 14.68 -20.96 2.82
C ASN A 37 15.31 -19.60 3.13
N THR A 38 14.93 -18.48 2.49
CA THR A 38 15.62 -17.19 2.75
C THR A 38 14.76 -15.94 2.82
N THR A 39 13.48 -15.96 2.44
CA THR A 39 12.63 -14.77 2.51
C THR A 39 11.40 -15.06 3.38
N ARG A 40 11.28 -14.36 4.50
CA ARG A 40 10.09 -14.39 5.38
C ARG A 40 8.84 -13.80 4.72
N GLN A 41 8.96 -13.24 3.53
CA GLN A 41 7.89 -12.60 2.75
C GLN A 41 7.77 -13.30 1.39
N ALA A 42 6.53 -13.60 0.97
CA ALA A 42 6.29 -14.17 -0.35
C ALA A 42 6.33 -13.06 -1.41
N ILE A 43 7.23 -13.17 -2.39
CA ILE A 43 7.29 -12.26 -3.54
C ILE A 43 6.05 -12.47 -4.39
N ARG A 44 5.30 -11.40 -4.68
CA ARG A 44 4.09 -11.39 -5.50
C ARG A 44 4.33 -10.95 -6.93
N GLY A 45 5.34 -10.15 -7.15
CA GLY A 45 5.71 -9.65 -8.46
C GLY A 45 6.98 -8.81 -8.42
N MET A 46 7.55 -8.58 -9.59
CA MET A 46 8.74 -7.77 -9.75
C MET A 46 8.56 -6.90 -11.00
N LEU A 47 8.77 -5.61 -10.86
CA LEU A 47 8.86 -4.67 -11.96
C LEU A 47 10.31 -4.25 -12.13
N THR A 48 10.79 -4.25 -13.38
CA THR A 48 12.10 -3.67 -13.71
C THR A 48 11.89 -2.63 -14.79
N GLU A 49 12.28 -1.40 -14.51
CA GLU A 49 12.20 -0.27 -15.43
C GLU A 49 13.53 0.50 -15.40
N GLY A 50 14.25 0.46 -16.52
CA GLY A 50 15.59 1.04 -16.60
C GLY A 50 16.53 0.45 -15.54
N ASP A 51 17.08 1.31 -14.70
CA ASP A 51 17.99 0.95 -13.59
C ASP A 51 17.25 0.69 -12.26
N THR A 52 15.91 0.72 -12.25
CA THR A 52 15.10 0.54 -11.03
C THR A 52 14.37 -0.79 -11.03
N GLN A 53 14.38 -1.47 -9.90
CA GLN A 53 13.65 -2.71 -9.67
C GLN A 53 12.79 -2.59 -8.42
N ILE A 54 11.47 -2.83 -8.56
CA ILE A 54 10.51 -2.83 -7.46
C ILE A 54 10.04 -4.27 -7.24
N ILE A 55 10.21 -4.77 -6.02
CA ILE A 55 9.81 -6.11 -5.62
C ILE A 55 8.57 -6.00 -4.74
N PHE A 56 7.43 -6.47 -5.25
CA PHE A 56 6.18 -6.50 -4.51
C PHE A 56 6.11 -7.74 -3.63
N VAL A 57 5.88 -7.52 -2.34
CA VAL A 57 5.86 -8.60 -1.34
C VAL A 57 4.47 -8.75 -0.72
N ASP A 58 4.15 -9.98 -0.33
CA ASP A 58 2.97 -10.23 0.52
C ASP A 58 3.33 -9.91 1.97
N THR A 59 2.45 -9.22 2.63
CA THR A 59 2.57 -8.93 4.05
C THR A 59 1.70 -9.90 4.84
N PRO A 60 2.25 -11.05 5.31
CA PRO A 60 1.49 -12.02 6.10
C PRO A 60 1.03 -11.38 7.41
N GLY A 61 -0.27 -11.32 7.62
CA GLY A 61 -0.85 -10.75 8.84
C GLY A 61 -1.66 -9.47 8.67
N ILE A 62 -1.44 -8.70 7.60
CA ILE A 62 -2.29 -7.54 7.30
C ILE A 62 -3.65 -7.98 6.69
N HIS A 63 -3.74 -9.21 6.18
CA HIS A 63 -4.93 -9.72 5.46
C HIS A 63 -5.74 -10.79 6.21
N ARG A 64 -5.38 -11.21 7.42
CA ARG A 64 -6.15 -12.23 8.15
C ARG A 64 -6.74 -11.68 9.44
N PRO A 65 -8.05 -11.37 9.48
CA PRO A 65 -8.77 -11.33 10.72
C PRO A 65 -9.02 -12.78 11.13
N ARG A 66 -8.17 -13.37 11.94
CA ARG A 66 -8.49 -14.60 12.66
C ARG A 66 -8.13 -14.44 14.13
N THR A 67 -9.23 -14.37 14.91
CA THR A 67 -9.37 -14.65 16.34
C THR A 67 -8.79 -13.67 17.35
N THR A 68 -9.73 -13.09 18.11
CA THR A 68 -9.68 -12.78 19.55
C THR A 68 -8.33 -12.97 20.23
N LEU A 69 -7.74 -11.84 20.58
CA LEU A 69 -6.99 -11.55 21.80
C LEU A 69 -5.98 -10.42 21.53
N GLY A 70 -6.22 -9.30 22.17
CA GLY A 70 -5.59 -7.99 21.96
C GLY A 70 -4.12 -7.83 22.37
N GLY A 71 -3.29 -8.86 22.22
CA GLY A 71 -1.88 -8.79 22.57
C GLY A 71 -0.88 -9.05 21.44
N ARG A 72 -1.34 -9.61 20.31
CA ARG A 72 -0.43 -10.04 19.22
C ARG A 72 -0.47 -9.16 17.98
N LEU A 73 -1.28 -8.10 17.97
CA LEU A 73 -1.43 -7.21 16.80
C LEU A 73 -0.20 -6.31 16.56
N ASN A 74 0.55 -5.97 17.60
CA ASN A 74 1.73 -5.10 17.47
C ASN A 74 2.98 -5.82 16.90
N ASP A 75 3.14 -7.11 17.17
CA ASP A 75 4.32 -7.87 16.72
C ASP A 75 4.19 -8.30 15.24
N THR A 76 2.97 -8.57 14.80
CA THR A 76 2.70 -8.97 13.41
C THR A 76 2.79 -7.79 12.44
N ALA A 77 2.44 -6.59 12.88
CA ALA A 77 2.55 -5.36 12.08
C ALA A 77 4.02 -4.95 11.87
N ARG A 78 4.86 -5.10 12.92
CA ARG A 78 6.32 -4.85 12.82
C ARG A 78 7.03 -5.85 11.91
N ALA A 79 6.70 -7.13 12.01
CA ALA A 79 7.30 -8.16 11.16
C ALA A 79 6.94 -8.02 9.67
N ALA A 80 5.87 -7.30 9.36
CA ALA A 80 5.46 -7.03 7.98
C ALA A 80 6.21 -5.84 7.35
N ALA A 81 6.76 -4.94 8.17
CA ALA A 81 7.49 -3.74 7.72
C ALA A 81 9.01 -3.92 7.71
N ASP A 82 9.54 -4.98 8.33
CA ASP A 82 10.98 -5.25 8.31
C ASP A 82 11.46 -5.56 6.88
N GLY A 83 12.15 -4.60 6.28
CA GLY A 83 12.73 -4.73 4.95
C GLY A 83 11.81 -4.29 3.80
N VAL A 84 10.79 -3.47 4.05
CA VAL A 84 9.95 -2.84 3.04
C VAL A 84 10.31 -1.36 2.95
N ASP A 85 10.49 -0.84 1.73
CA ASP A 85 10.83 0.56 1.48
C ASP A 85 9.59 1.44 1.25
N VAL A 86 8.50 0.84 0.77
CA VAL A 86 7.23 1.54 0.47
C VAL A 86 6.03 0.71 0.94
N ILE A 87 5.02 1.35 1.53
CA ILE A 87 3.71 0.75 1.82
C ILE A 87 2.62 1.45 1.04
N LEU A 88 1.97 0.73 0.12
CA LEU A 88 0.85 1.19 -0.68
C LEU A 88 -0.47 0.82 0.01
N ALA A 89 -1.16 1.80 0.61
CA ALA A 89 -2.50 1.63 1.17
C ALA A 89 -3.56 1.95 0.12
N ILE A 90 -4.27 0.92 -0.37
CA ILE A 90 -5.26 1.09 -1.44
C ILE A 90 -6.66 1.28 -0.87
N ILE A 91 -7.29 2.38 -1.27
CA ILE A 91 -8.70 2.70 -1.02
C ILE A 91 -9.45 2.87 -2.36
N GLU A 92 -10.78 2.81 -2.34
CA GLU A 92 -11.61 2.92 -3.55
C GLU A 92 -12.12 4.35 -3.75
N ALA A 93 -11.96 4.90 -4.97
CA ALA A 93 -12.57 6.16 -5.35
C ALA A 93 -14.10 6.07 -5.34
N GLY A 94 -14.77 7.16 -4.95
CA GLY A 94 -16.25 7.23 -4.94
C GLY A 94 -16.92 6.42 -3.81
N SER A 95 -16.16 5.83 -2.91
CA SER A 95 -16.68 5.16 -1.70
C SER A 95 -16.32 5.96 -0.44
N ALA A 96 -17.25 6.10 0.50
CA ALA A 96 -16.93 6.70 1.78
C ALA A 96 -15.82 5.91 2.51
N ILE A 97 -14.92 6.62 3.18
CA ILE A 97 -13.87 6.01 4.01
C ILE A 97 -14.52 5.40 5.25
N GLY A 98 -14.68 4.09 5.22
CA GLY A 98 -15.28 3.32 6.31
C GLY A 98 -14.25 2.82 7.34
N PRO A 99 -14.72 2.12 8.39
CA PRO A 99 -13.84 1.59 9.45
C PRO A 99 -12.73 0.68 8.90
N GLY A 100 -13.01 -0.07 7.83
CA GLY A 100 -12.03 -0.94 7.18
C GLY A 100 -10.90 -0.15 6.50
N ASP A 101 -11.23 0.99 5.85
CA ASP A 101 -10.23 1.87 5.23
C ASP A 101 -9.41 2.58 6.30
N ARG A 102 -10.06 3.10 7.36
CA ARG A 102 -9.36 3.71 8.51
C ARG A 102 -8.37 2.73 9.14
N ASN A 103 -8.72 1.45 9.27
CA ASN A 103 -7.79 0.43 9.79
C ASN A 103 -6.61 0.18 8.85
N VAL A 104 -6.81 0.20 7.54
CA VAL A 104 -5.72 0.10 6.54
C VAL A 104 -4.79 1.30 6.64
N LEU A 105 -5.33 2.53 6.68
CA LEU A 105 -4.56 3.77 6.83
C LEU A 105 -3.80 3.80 8.17
N ALA A 106 -4.44 3.42 9.26
CA ALA A 106 -3.80 3.33 10.58
C ALA A 106 -2.65 2.31 10.58
N THR A 107 -2.81 1.20 9.86
CA THR A 107 -1.75 0.18 9.72
C THR A 107 -0.57 0.75 8.94
N MET A 108 -0.81 1.44 7.82
CA MET A 108 0.23 2.12 7.05
C MET A 108 1.01 3.11 7.93
N LEU A 109 0.31 4.00 8.63
CA LEU A 109 0.92 5.05 9.46
C LEU A 109 1.76 4.47 10.61
N ARG A 110 1.27 3.43 11.30
CA ARG A 110 2.04 2.76 12.37
C ARG A 110 3.35 2.17 11.85
N ASN A 111 3.37 1.64 10.64
CA ASN A 111 4.57 1.07 10.03
C ASN A 111 5.50 2.13 9.44
N ALA A 112 5.00 3.33 9.14
CA ALA A 112 5.79 4.43 8.60
C ALA A 112 6.51 5.26 9.68
N ARG A 113 6.52 4.81 10.95
CA ARG A 113 7.15 5.51 12.06
C ARG A 113 8.66 5.26 12.12
N GLY A 114 9.45 6.32 12.19
CA GLY A 114 10.91 6.28 12.41
C GLY A 114 11.72 6.65 11.17
N ARG A 115 13.03 6.84 11.35
CA ARG A 115 13.94 7.40 10.32
C ARG A 115 14.19 6.48 9.11
N GLN A 116 14.09 5.17 9.31
CA GLN A 116 14.28 4.14 8.27
C GLN A 116 12.97 3.43 7.94
N ALA A 117 11.84 4.05 8.30
CA ALA A 117 10.54 3.48 8.04
C ALA A 117 10.15 3.64 6.57
N PRO A 118 9.33 2.72 6.03
CA PRO A 118 8.87 2.77 4.66
C PRO A 118 8.11 4.07 4.35
N LEU A 119 8.17 4.49 3.08
CA LEU A 119 7.38 5.59 2.56
C LEU A 119 5.89 5.21 2.58
N PRO A 120 5.03 5.96 3.28
CA PRO A 120 3.60 5.70 3.26
C PRO A 120 2.95 6.32 2.01
N VAL A 121 2.25 5.50 1.23
CA VAL A 121 1.57 5.93 0.01
C VAL A 121 0.11 5.52 0.05
N VAL A 122 -0.80 6.47 -0.17
CA VAL A 122 -2.23 6.23 -0.32
C VAL A 122 -2.59 6.20 -1.80
N VAL A 123 -3.13 5.06 -2.25
CA VAL A 123 -3.57 4.87 -3.62
C VAL A 123 -5.09 4.90 -3.69
N VAL A 124 -5.65 5.94 -4.34
CA VAL A 124 -7.08 6.07 -4.61
C VAL A 124 -7.40 5.38 -5.93
N ASN A 125 -7.82 4.11 -5.86
CA ASN A 125 -8.02 3.25 -7.03
C ASN A 125 -9.46 3.29 -7.55
N LYS A 126 -9.64 2.81 -8.79
CA LYS A 126 -10.90 2.71 -9.53
C LYS A 126 -11.45 4.08 -9.97
N MET A 127 -10.56 5.03 -10.28
CA MET A 127 -10.96 6.33 -10.80
C MET A 127 -11.75 6.22 -12.12
N ASP A 128 -11.60 5.12 -12.87
CA ASP A 128 -12.39 4.80 -14.07
C ASP A 128 -13.89 4.65 -13.81
N LYS A 129 -14.29 4.41 -12.56
CA LYS A 129 -15.70 4.28 -12.15
C LYS A 129 -16.29 5.56 -11.56
N SER A 130 -15.47 6.58 -11.36
CA SER A 130 -15.84 7.80 -10.65
C SER A 130 -15.55 9.01 -11.53
N GLY A 131 -16.42 10.01 -11.47
CA GLY A 131 -16.13 11.31 -12.12
C GLY A 131 -14.95 12.01 -11.44
N ARG A 132 -14.29 12.92 -12.16
CA ARG A 132 -13.12 13.67 -11.67
C ARG A 132 -13.35 14.34 -10.33
N GLU A 133 -14.53 14.93 -10.13
CA GLU A 133 -14.91 15.59 -8.86
C GLU A 133 -14.95 14.60 -7.70
N ALA A 134 -15.47 13.38 -7.91
CA ALA A 134 -15.51 12.35 -6.90
C ALA A 134 -14.10 11.85 -6.54
N VAL A 135 -13.18 11.78 -7.51
CA VAL A 135 -11.77 11.43 -7.25
C VAL A 135 -11.10 12.51 -6.39
N VAL A 136 -11.30 13.79 -6.71
CA VAL A 136 -10.77 14.92 -5.92
C VAL A 136 -11.36 14.90 -4.52
N ALA A 137 -12.67 14.72 -4.37
CA ALA A 137 -13.32 14.63 -3.08
C ALA A 137 -12.78 13.46 -2.24
N GLN A 138 -12.47 12.33 -2.90
CA GLN A 138 -11.89 11.17 -2.22
C GLN A 138 -10.45 11.42 -1.76
N LEU A 139 -9.64 12.13 -2.54
CA LEU A 139 -8.29 12.53 -2.13
C LEU A 139 -8.35 13.42 -0.89
N VAL A 140 -9.22 14.42 -0.88
CA VAL A 140 -9.43 15.30 0.29
C VAL A 140 -9.92 14.50 1.50
N ALA A 141 -10.86 13.58 1.31
CA ALA A 141 -11.35 12.74 2.40
C ALA A 141 -10.25 11.81 2.95
N ALA A 142 -9.39 11.27 2.06
CA ALA A 142 -8.26 10.43 2.46
C ALA A 142 -7.22 11.23 3.27
N THR A 143 -6.89 12.45 2.84
CA THR A 143 -5.97 13.33 3.56
C THR A 143 -6.50 13.62 4.98
N ARG A 144 -7.76 14.02 5.09
CA ARG A 144 -8.39 14.27 6.40
C ARG A 144 -8.39 13.04 7.31
N ALA A 145 -8.71 11.86 6.74
CA ALA A 145 -8.70 10.62 7.50
C ALA A 145 -7.29 10.25 7.98
N VAL A 146 -6.26 10.50 7.17
CA VAL A 146 -4.85 10.30 7.56
C VAL A 146 -4.47 11.24 8.68
N GLU A 147 -4.81 12.53 8.60
CA GLU A 147 -4.56 13.53 9.64
C GLU A 147 -5.22 13.14 10.96
N GLU A 148 -6.52 12.84 10.94
CA GLU A 148 -7.27 12.40 12.13
C GLU A 148 -6.65 11.16 12.78
N ILE A 149 -6.31 10.14 11.97
CA ILE A 149 -5.71 8.90 12.47
C ILE A 149 -4.31 9.16 13.02
N ALA A 150 -3.52 10.01 12.37
CA ALA A 150 -2.19 10.36 12.84
C ALA A 150 -2.23 11.09 14.18
N ASP A 151 -3.20 12.00 14.37
CA ASP A 151 -3.44 12.69 15.64
C ASP A 151 -3.84 11.69 16.74
N GLU A 152 -4.80 10.79 16.46
CA GLU A 152 -5.23 9.73 17.39
C GLU A 152 -4.05 8.82 17.82
N LEU A 153 -3.08 8.61 16.94
CA LEU A 153 -1.94 7.72 17.16
C LEU A 153 -0.66 8.44 17.62
N ASN A 154 -0.67 9.77 17.72
CA ASN A 154 0.50 10.61 17.98
C ASN A 154 1.63 10.36 16.94
N LEU A 155 1.27 10.40 15.65
CA LEU A 155 2.12 10.16 14.49
C LEU A 155 2.16 11.38 13.55
N GLY A 156 2.06 12.60 14.06
CA GLY A 156 2.05 13.82 13.26
C GLY A 156 3.29 14.01 12.39
N ASP A 157 4.43 13.48 12.81
CA ASP A 157 5.69 13.49 12.06
C ASP A 157 5.66 12.64 10.78
N VAL A 158 4.69 11.74 10.64
CA VAL A 158 4.54 10.87 9.47
C VAL A 158 3.74 11.54 8.36
N ILE A 159 2.84 12.48 8.71
CA ILE A 159 1.88 13.10 7.77
C ILE A 159 2.57 13.74 6.57
N GLU A 160 3.65 14.50 6.81
CA GLU A 160 4.39 15.21 5.76
C GLU A 160 5.04 14.27 4.72
N ARG A 161 5.16 12.99 5.05
CA ARG A 161 5.74 11.97 4.18
C ARG A 161 4.70 11.19 3.38
N VAL A 162 3.40 11.37 3.67
CA VAL A 162 2.34 10.61 3.00
C VAL A 162 2.12 11.15 1.59
N GLU A 163 2.27 10.29 0.60
CA GLU A 163 1.99 10.61 -0.79
C GLU A 163 0.64 10.03 -1.23
N TYR A 164 -0.01 10.69 -2.21
CA TYR A 164 -1.36 10.32 -2.66
C TYR A 164 -1.40 10.22 -4.18
N PHE A 165 -1.81 9.04 -4.69
CA PHE A 165 -1.93 8.79 -6.13
C PHE A 165 -3.33 8.32 -6.49
N PRO A 166 -4.07 9.08 -7.33
CA PRO A 166 -5.28 8.58 -7.97
C PRO A 166 -4.90 7.68 -9.13
N VAL A 167 -5.47 6.45 -9.18
CA VAL A 167 -5.17 5.48 -10.23
C VAL A 167 -6.41 4.74 -10.71
N SER A 168 -6.35 4.20 -11.91
CA SER A 168 -7.19 3.10 -12.35
C SER A 168 -6.33 1.87 -12.63
N ALA A 169 -6.34 0.94 -11.71
CA ALA A 169 -5.67 -0.34 -11.91
C ALA A 169 -6.22 -1.13 -13.11
N LYS A 170 -7.43 -0.80 -13.57
CA LYS A 170 -8.07 -1.44 -14.72
C LYS A 170 -7.58 -0.89 -16.06
N THR A 171 -7.43 0.44 -16.16
CA THR A 171 -7.05 1.13 -17.41
C THR A 171 -5.56 1.44 -17.48
N GLY A 172 -4.86 1.42 -16.35
CA GLY A 172 -3.47 1.82 -16.21
C GLY A 172 -3.28 3.33 -15.98
N GLU A 173 -4.36 4.12 -15.99
CA GLU A 173 -4.27 5.56 -15.76
C GLU A 173 -3.72 5.87 -14.37
N GLY A 174 -2.75 6.79 -14.27
CA GLY A 174 -2.07 7.17 -13.02
C GLY A 174 -1.04 6.16 -12.51
N THR A 175 -0.85 5.00 -13.18
CA THR A 175 0.12 3.99 -12.70
C THR A 175 1.56 4.35 -13.02
N ALA A 176 1.80 5.12 -14.09
CA ALA A 176 3.14 5.60 -14.41
C ALA A 176 3.67 6.58 -13.35
N GLU A 177 2.82 7.51 -12.91
CA GLU A 177 3.12 8.47 -11.85
C GLU A 177 3.35 7.80 -10.50
N LEU A 178 2.60 6.73 -10.22
CA LEU A 178 2.79 5.94 -8.98
C LEU A 178 4.15 5.23 -8.94
N ILE A 179 4.74 4.89 -10.10
CA ILE A 179 5.97 4.10 -10.19
C ILE A 179 7.20 5.01 -10.33
N ALA A 180 7.05 6.23 -10.83
CA ALA A 180 8.14 7.18 -11.04
C ALA A 180 8.81 7.60 -9.74
#